data_c61f0fef315581679ed43595a988cf76
#
_entry.id   c61f0fef315581679ed43595a988cf76
#
_cell.length_a   1.000
_cell.length_b   1.000
_cell.length_c   1.000
_cell.angle_alpha   90.00
_cell.angle_beta   90.00
_cell.angle_gamma   90.00
#
_symmetry.space_group_name_H-M   'P 1'
#
loop_
_entity.id
_entity.type
_entity.pdbx_description
1 polymer ?
#
loop_
_entity_poly.entity_id
_entity_poly.type
_entity_poly.pdbx_seq_one_letter_code
_entity_poly.pdbx_strand_id
1 'polypeptide(L)'
;GNAADLDRKALGRIVFSDPDQRRWLEALIHPVVRERFQHELAELRDEPVVVLMIPLLFEAGLDVLCSEIWLVDCTPKQQLERMIQRDGLTKNEAQDRLQAQWPIARKRDRADCVIDNSGGVNDLLAAVNRCGLRADGTTW
;
A
#
# COMPACT_ATOMS: atom_id res chain seq x y z
N GLY A 1 -0.80 11.57 -31.38
CA GLY A 1 -2.11 11.62 -30.79
C GLY A 1 -1.98 12.01 -29.33
N ASN A 2 -2.59 13.11 -28.92
CA ASN A 2 -2.68 13.48 -27.50
C ASN A 2 -3.35 12.32 -26.78
N ALA A 3 -2.62 11.63 -25.90
CA ALA A 3 -3.24 10.79 -24.92
C ALA A 3 -4.10 11.74 -24.07
N ALA A 4 -5.42 11.63 -24.18
CA ALA A 4 -6.34 12.38 -23.35
C ALA A 4 -5.96 12.10 -21.90
N ASP A 5 -5.75 13.14 -21.09
CA ASP A 5 -5.43 12.98 -19.68
C ASP A 5 -6.50 12.13 -19.01
N LEU A 6 -6.08 11.00 -18.43
CA LEU A 6 -6.97 10.07 -17.76
C LEU A 6 -7.63 10.78 -16.56
N ASP A 7 -8.95 10.91 -16.58
CA ASP A 7 -9.70 11.38 -15.41
C ASP A 7 -9.71 10.30 -14.31
N ARG A 8 -8.66 10.37 -13.47
CA ARG A 8 -8.47 9.42 -12.36
C ARG A 8 -9.59 9.48 -11.32
N LYS A 9 -10.27 10.63 -11.17
CA LYS A 9 -11.41 10.75 -10.24
C LYS A 9 -12.63 10.04 -10.78
N ALA A 10 -12.96 10.23 -12.07
CA ALA A 10 -14.07 9.53 -12.71
C ALA A 10 -13.82 8.02 -12.74
N LEU A 11 -12.61 7.58 -13.14
CA LEU A 11 -12.25 6.17 -13.11
C LEU A 11 -12.35 5.60 -11.70
N GLY A 12 -11.84 6.30 -10.68
CA GLY A 12 -11.92 5.88 -9.28
C GLY A 12 -13.36 5.67 -8.81
N ARG A 13 -14.29 6.56 -9.15
CA ARG A 13 -15.72 6.40 -8.81
C ARG A 13 -16.30 5.12 -9.39
N ILE A 14 -15.99 4.81 -10.64
CA ILE A 14 -16.47 3.60 -11.32
C ILE A 14 -15.93 2.35 -10.63
N VAL A 15 -14.60 2.23 -10.51
CA VAL A 15 -13.96 0.98 -10.05
C VAL A 15 -14.14 0.72 -8.54
N PHE A 16 -14.37 1.76 -7.72
CA PHE A 16 -14.63 1.56 -6.30
C PHE A 16 -16.09 1.32 -5.97
N SER A 17 -17.04 1.69 -6.85
CA SER A 17 -18.47 1.37 -6.71
C SER A 17 -18.86 0.04 -7.38
N ASP A 18 -18.07 -0.46 -8.31
CA ASP A 18 -18.35 -1.69 -9.06
C ASP A 18 -17.18 -2.68 -8.95
N PRO A 19 -17.35 -3.81 -8.22
CA PRO A 19 -16.31 -4.84 -8.07
C PRO A 19 -15.87 -5.50 -9.38
N ASP A 20 -16.75 -5.61 -10.39
CA ASP A 20 -16.42 -6.23 -11.67
C ASP A 20 -15.51 -5.31 -12.48
N GLN A 21 -15.85 -4.02 -12.54
CA GLN A 21 -15.01 -3.00 -13.19
C GLN A 21 -13.64 -2.89 -12.50
N ARG A 22 -13.62 -3.00 -11.17
CA ARG A 22 -12.35 -3.02 -10.43
C ARG A 22 -11.52 -4.23 -10.81
N ARG A 23 -12.07 -5.45 -10.77
CA ARG A 23 -11.35 -6.68 -11.15
C ARG A 23 -10.82 -6.63 -12.57
N TRP A 24 -11.60 -6.10 -13.51
CA TRP A 24 -11.17 -5.92 -14.90
C TRP A 24 -9.96 -4.99 -15.00
N LEU A 25 -10.00 -3.83 -14.33
CA LEU A 25 -8.89 -2.88 -14.32
C LEU A 25 -7.64 -3.46 -13.64
N GLU A 26 -7.81 -4.16 -12.52
CA GLU A 26 -6.73 -4.84 -11.79
C GLU A 26 -6.06 -5.91 -12.67
N ALA A 27 -6.83 -6.72 -13.36
CA ALA A 27 -6.31 -7.74 -14.28
C ALA A 27 -5.47 -7.14 -15.43
N LEU A 28 -5.81 -5.92 -15.85
CA LEU A 28 -5.07 -5.19 -16.88
C LEU A 28 -3.77 -4.57 -16.34
N ILE A 29 -3.81 -4.03 -15.13
CA ILE A 29 -2.69 -3.24 -14.55
C ILE A 29 -1.69 -4.14 -13.82
N HIS A 30 -2.12 -5.15 -13.08
CA HIS A 30 -1.23 -5.95 -12.22
C HIS A 30 -0.06 -6.60 -12.98
N PRO A 31 -0.23 -7.16 -14.18
CA PRO A 31 0.90 -7.70 -14.94
C PRO A 31 1.96 -6.65 -15.24
N VAL A 32 1.54 -5.46 -15.69
CA VAL A 32 2.44 -4.35 -16.04
C VAL A 32 3.20 -3.84 -14.82
N VAL A 33 2.50 -3.71 -13.69
CA VAL A 33 3.11 -3.29 -12.42
C VAL A 33 4.12 -4.35 -11.94
N ARG A 34 3.77 -5.64 -12.03
CA ARG A 34 4.67 -6.73 -11.64
C ARG A 34 5.95 -6.74 -12.49
N GLU A 35 5.82 -6.61 -13.81
CA GLU A 35 6.95 -6.54 -14.73
C GLU A 35 7.86 -5.34 -14.41
N ARG A 36 7.25 -4.18 -14.11
CA ARG A 36 8.00 -2.99 -13.71
C ARG A 36 8.80 -3.21 -12.42
N PHE A 37 8.18 -3.80 -11.38
CA PHE A 37 8.90 -4.12 -10.15
C PHE A 37 10.05 -5.11 -10.38
N GLN A 38 9.84 -6.14 -11.21
CA GLN A 38 10.88 -7.10 -11.53
C GLN A 38 12.07 -6.45 -12.25
N HIS A 39 11.79 -5.53 -13.17
CA HIS A 39 12.84 -4.78 -13.85
C HIS A 39 13.63 -3.89 -12.89
N GLU A 40 12.95 -3.08 -12.07
CA GLU A 40 13.60 -2.20 -11.09
C GLU A 40 14.44 -3.01 -10.07
N LEU A 41 13.91 -4.15 -9.60
CA LEU A 41 14.67 -5.03 -8.68
C LEU A 41 15.91 -5.63 -9.35
N ALA A 42 15.86 -5.94 -10.65
CA ALA A 42 17.01 -6.43 -11.37
C ALA A 42 18.11 -5.37 -11.51
N GLU A 43 17.72 -4.10 -11.70
CA GLU A 43 18.67 -2.98 -11.75
C GLU A 43 19.32 -2.68 -10.38
N LEU A 44 18.58 -2.94 -9.29
CA LEU A 44 19.00 -2.68 -7.91
C LEU A 44 19.56 -3.93 -7.20
N ARG A 45 19.91 -4.98 -7.94
CA ARG A 45 20.31 -6.29 -7.38
C ARG A 45 21.54 -6.24 -6.47
N ASP A 46 22.43 -5.25 -6.67
CA ASP A 46 23.66 -5.10 -5.91
C ASP A 46 23.49 -4.20 -4.68
N GLU A 47 22.27 -3.63 -4.49
CA GLU A 47 21.96 -2.82 -3.32
C GLU A 47 21.66 -3.69 -2.11
N PRO A 48 22.21 -3.36 -0.92
CA PRO A 48 22.01 -4.16 0.28
C PRO A 48 20.56 -4.19 0.77
N VAL A 49 19.81 -3.13 0.50
CA VAL A 49 18.40 -2.98 0.89
C VAL A 49 17.63 -2.23 -0.19
N VAL A 50 16.49 -2.77 -0.61
CA VAL A 50 15.55 -2.11 -1.52
C VAL A 50 14.18 -2.06 -0.87
N VAL A 51 13.58 -0.88 -0.76
CA VAL A 51 12.27 -0.69 -0.17
C VAL A 51 11.20 -0.55 -1.25
N LEU A 52 10.23 -1.46 -1.27
CA LEU A 52 9.09 -1.42 -2.16
C LEU A 52 7.87 -0.79 -1.45
N MET A 53 7.47 0.41 -1.84
CA MET A 53 6.29 1.08 -1.29
C MET A 53 5.03 0.71 -2.06
N ILE A 54 4.33 -0.33 -1.63
CA ILE A 54 3.16 -0.89 -2.33
C ILE A 54 1.92 -0.78 -1.43
N PRO A 55 0.97 0.13 -1.72
CA PRO A 55 -0.24 0.31 -0.89
C PRO A 55 -1.15 -0.92 -0.83
N LEU A 56 -1.24 -1.69 -1.90
CA LEU A 56 -2.11 -2.86 -2.06
C LEU A 56 -1.28 -4.13 -2.26
N LEU A 57 -0.23 -4.31 -1.46
CA LEU A 57 0.74 -5.40 -1.57
C LEU A 57 0.08 -6.78 -1.64
N PHE A 58 -0.76 -7.09 -0.67
CA PHE A 58 -1.40 -8.40 -0.55
C PHE A 58 -2.53 -8.60 -1.57
N GLU A 59 -3.30 -7.55 -1.85
CA GLU A 59 -4.38 -7.58 -2.83
C GLU A 59 -3.84 -7.83 -4.25
N ALA A 60 -2.67 -7.29 -4.56
CA ALA A 60 -2.01 -7.49 -5.84
C ALA A 60 -1.15 -8.78 -5.91
N GLY A 61 -1.02 -9.52 -4.80
CA GLY A 61 -0.17 -10.71 -4.72
C GLY A 61 1.30 -10.40 -4.98
N LEU A 62 1.78 -9.22 -4.55
CA LEU A 62 3.16 -8.76 -4.70
C LEU A 62 4.02 -9.04 -3.46
N ASP A 63 3.43 -9.59 -2.41
CA ASP A 63 4.12 -10.02 -1.19
C ASP A 63 5.22 -11.05 -1.47
N VAL A 64 5.10 -11.83 -2.52
CA VAL A 64 6.12 -12.78 -2.99
C VAL A 64 7.43 -12.12 -3.48
N LEU A 65 7.43 -10.81 -3.71
CA LEU A 65 8.64 -10.05 -4.09
C LEU A 65 9.44 -9.57 -2.88
N CYS A 66 8.88 -9.68 -1.67
CA CYS A 66 9.46 -9.13 -0.46
C CYS A 66 10.06 -10.24 0.41
N SER A 67 11.27 -10.01 0.90
CA SER A 67 11.89 -10.86 1.94
C SER A 67 11.36 -10.52 3.34
N GLU A 68 10.89 -9.29 3.53
CA GLU A 68 10.34 -8.79 4.77
C GLU A 68 9.22 -7.77 4.48
N ILE A 69 8.14 -7.79 5.25
CA ILE A 69 6.97 -6.94 5.05
C ILE A 69 6.73 -6.08 6.29
N TRP A 70 6.82 -4.77 6.10
CA TRP A 70 6.49 -3.79 7.12
C TRP A 70 5.12 -3.18 6.84
N LEU A 71 4.22 -3.29 7.80
CA LEU A 71 2.88 -2.71 7.71
C LEU A 71 2.82 -1.40 8.48
N VAL A 72 2.51 -0.31 7.79
CA VAL A 72 2.15 0.96 8.45
C VAL A 72 0.68 0.92 8.82
N ASP A 73 0.39 0.95 10.11
CA ASP A 73 -0.94 0.78 10.69
C ASP A 73 -1.42 2.03 11.42
N CYS A 74 -2.72 2.24 11.42
CA CYS A 74 -3.40 3.23 12.25
C CYS A 74 -4.84 2.77 12.53
N THR A 75 -5.54 3.47 13.42
CA THR A 75 -6.93 3.11 13.73
C THR A 75 -7.84 3.25 12.49
N PRO A 76 -8.89 2.43 12.35
CA PRO A 76 -9.84 2.53 11.23
C PRO A 76 -10.45 3.93 11.09
N LYS A 77 -10.70 4.60 12.22
CA LYS A 77 -11.20 5.97 12.24
C LYS A 77 -10.19 6.94 11.60
N GLN A 78 -8.92 6.88 12.01
CA GLN A 78 -7.86 7.72 11.45
C GLN A 78 -7.61 7.43 9.98
N GLN A 79 -7.68 6.17 9.57
CA GLN A 79 -7.53 5.77 8.18
C GLN A 79 -8.61 6.42 7.31
N LEU A 80 -9.87 6.38 7.75
CA LEU A 80 -10.99 7.02 7.06
C LEU A 80 -10.83 8.54 7.01
N GLU A 81 -10.54 9.19 8.14
CA GLU A 81 -10.38 10.63 8.25
C GLU A 81 -9.23 11.15 7.37
N ARG A 82 -8.07 10.48 7.42
CA ARG A 82 -6.91 10.84 6.61
C ARG A 82 -7.17 10.68 5.12
N MET A 83 -7.89 9.64 4.72
CA MET A 83 -8.27 9.41 3.32
C MET A 83 -9.22 10.50 2.81
N ILE A 84 -10.23 10.87 3.59
CA ILE A 84 -11.15 11.96 3.26
C ILE A 84 -10.40 13.28 3.08
N GLN A 85 -9.52 13.60 4.03
CA GLN A 85 -8.77 14.85 4.04
C GLN A 85 -7.76 14.94 2.89
N ARG A 86 -7.02 13.87 2.64
CA ARG A 86 -5.97 13.83 1.60
C ARG A 86 -6.54 13.88 0.19
N ASP A 87 -7.61 13.11 -0.06
CA ASP A 87 -8.12 12.86 -1.41
C ASP A 87 -9.37 13.68 -1.74
N GLY A 88 -9.90 14.44 -0.75
CA GLY A 88 -11.11 15.25 -0.91
C GLY A 88 -12.36 14.39 -1.19
N LEU A 89 -12.43 13.19 -0.59
CA LEU A 89 -13.52 12.25 -0.78
C LEU A 89 -14.71 12.53 0.14
N THR A 90 -15.88 12.13 -0.28
CA THR A 90 -17.02 11.98 0.62
C THR A 90 -16.78 10.78 1.55
N LYS A 91 -17.51 10.73 2.66
CA LYS A 91 -17.42 9.61 3.61
C LYS A 91 -17.73 8.26 2.95
N ASN A 92 -18.73 8.21 2.08
CA ASN A 92 -19.11 6.99 1.38
C ASN A 92 -18.03 6.54 0.42
N GLU A 93 -17.50 7.44 -0.42
CA GLU A 93 -16.38 7.11 -1.32
C GLU A 93 -15.14 6.59 -0.58
N ALA A 94 -14.83 7.16 0.58
CA ALA A 94 -13.73 6.69 1.41
C ALA A 94 -14.01 5.29 2.02
N GLN A 95 -15.25 5.04 2.45
CA GLN A 95 -15.66 3.72 2.95
C GLN A 95 -15.59 2.66 1.85
N ASP A 96 -16.07 2.93 0.64
CA ASP A 96 -15.99 2.02 -0.50
C ASP A 96 -14.54 1.64 -0.83
N ARG A 97 -13.63 2.62 -0.78
CA ARG A 97 -12.19 2.36 -0.98
C ARG A 97 -11.60 1.50 0.12
N LEU A 98 -11.99 1.67 1.38
CA LEU A 98 -11.52 0.84 2.47
C LEU A 98 -12.07 -0.59 2.38
N GLN A 99 -13.34 -0.75 2.00
CA GLN A 99 -13.97 -2.06 1.81
C GLN A 99 -13.37 -2.83 0.61
N ALA A 100 -12.81 -2.13 -0.37
CA ALA A 100 -12.12 -2.73 -1.51
C ALA A 100 -10.77 -3.36 -1.13
N GLN A 101 -10.22 -3.04 0.04
CA GLN A 101 -8.95 -3.55 0.53
C GLN A 101 -9.16 -4.70 1.52
N TRP A 102 -8.10 -5.48 1.73
CA TRP A 102 -8.11 -6.42 2.85
C TRP A 102 -8.26 -5.70 4.19
N PRO A 103 -9.01 -6.31 5.13
CA PRO A 103 -9.05 -5.81 6.50
C PRO A 103 -7.65 -5.66 7.08
N ILE A 104 -7.38 -4.56 7.78
CA ILE A 104 -6.06 -4.26 8.33
C ILE A 104 -5.58 -5.36 9.29
N ALA A 105 -6.48 -6.00 10.05
CA ALA A 105 -6.16 -7.13 10.91
C ALA A 105 -5.51 -8.28 10.12
N ARG A 106 -6.08 -8.65 8.96
CA ARG A 106 -5.53 -9.69 8.11
C ARG A 106 -4.15 -9.33 7.54
N LYS A 107 -3.91 -8.06 7.25
CA LYS A 107 -2.58 -7.58 6.81
C LYS A 107 -1.57 -7.65 7.95
N ARG A 108 -2.01 -7.30 9.16
CA ARG A 108 -1.18 -7.35 10.37
C ARG A 108 -0.68 -8.77 10.67
N ASP A 109 -1.54 -9.78 10.50
CA ASP A 109 -1.19 -11.19 10.71
C ASP A 109 -0.14 -11.72 9.72
N ARG A 110 0.13 -10.97 8.64
CA ARG A 110 1.07 -11.34 7.58
C ARG A 110 2.30 -10.44 7.50
N ALA A 111 2.36 -9.42 8.33
CA ALA A 111 3.49 -8.50 8.37
C ALA A 111 4.54 -9.00 9.36
N ASP A 112 5.80 -8.85 9.01
CA ASP A 112 6.95 -9.16 9.88
C ASP A 112 7.16 -8.06 10.91
N CYS A 113 6.87 -6.81 10.55
CA CYS A 113 6.88 -5.68 11.47
C CYS A 113 5.68 -4.76 11.27
N VAL A 114 5.09 -4.28 12.38
CA VAL A 114 4.01 -3.31 12.38
C VAL A 114 4.50 -1.97 12.89
N ILE A 115 4.39 -0.95 12.04
CA ILE A 115 4.74 0.43 12.35
C ILE A 115 3.45 1.16 12.74
N ASP A 116 3.30 1.48 14.02
CA ASP A 116 2.16 2.24 14.51
C ASP A 116 2.29 3.72 14.09
N ASN A 117 1.34 4.15 13.26
CA ASN A 117 1.19 5.52 12.77
C ASN A 117 -0.08 6.19 13.35
N SER A 118 -0.51 5.79 14.55
CA SER A 118 -1.65 6.40 15.23
C SER A 118 -1.27 7.67 16.02
N GLY A 119 0.00 7.81 16.38
CA GLY A 119 0.56 8.92 17.16
C GLY A 119 1.14 10.05 16.32
N GLY A 120 2.07 10.79 16.92
CA GLY A 120 2.80 11.88 16.28
C GLY A 120 4.00 11.40 15.48
N VAL A 121 4.68 12.35 14.82
CA VAL A 121 5.86 12.06 13.97
C VAL A 121 7.00 11.40 14.79
N ASN A 122 7.22 11.83 16.03
CA ASN A 122 8.27 11.25 16.86
C ASN A 122 7.96 9.79 17.22
N ASP A 123 6.69 9.47 17.49
CA ASP A 123 6.26 8.08 17.75
C ASP A 123 6.43 7.20 16.52
N LEU A 124 6.10 7.73 15.33
CA LEU A 124 6.29 7.06 14.06
C LEU A 124 7.79 6.76 13.82
N LEU A 125 8.67 7.74 14.01
CA LEU A 125 10.12 7.54 13.87
C LEU A 125 10.65 6.49 14.83
N ALA A 126 10.19 6.51 16.09
CA ALA A 126 10.56 5.48 17.06
C ALA A 126 10.05 4.09 16.65
N ALA A 127 8.87 3.99 16.06
CA ALA A 127 8.32 2.74 15.54
C ALA A 127 9.14 2.20 14.36
N VAL A 128 9.51 3.07 13.41
CA VAL A 128 10.39 2.71 12.27
C VAL A 128 11.75 2.21 12.76
N ASN A 129 12.36 2.90 13.72
CA ASN A 129 13.65 2.47 14.27
C ASN A 129 13.58 1.10 14.96
N ARG A 130 12.47 0.80 15.65
CA ARG A 130 12.27 -0.54 16.25
C ARG A 130 12.17 -1.64 15.20
N CYS A 131 11.49 -1.39 14.07
CA CYS A 131 11.43 -2.34 12.96
C CYS A 131 12.79 -2.50 12.28
N GLY A 132 13.59 -1.43 12.18
CA GLY A 132 14.92 -1.45 11.57
C GLY A 132 16.01 -2.13 12.40
N LEU A 133 15.74 -2.41 13.69
CA LEU A 133 16.63 -3.19 14.54
C LEU A 133 16.36 -4.67 14.35
N ARG A 134 17.33 -5.40 13.83
CA ARG A 134 17.29 -6.86 13.74
C ARG A 134 17.33 -7.50 15.13
N ALA A 135 16.91 -8.76 15.21
CA ALA A 135 16.99 -9.53 16.46
C ALA A 135 18.42 -9.68 17.01
N ASP A 136 19.44 -9.55 16.15
CA ASP A 136 20.87 -9.55 16.51
C ASP A 136 21.41 -8.16 16.92
N GLY A 137 20.54 -7.13 16.95
CA GLY A 137 20.92 -5.75 17.30
C GLY A 137 21.58 -4.95 16.17
N THR A 138 21.70 -5.51 14.97
CA THR A 138 22.17 -4.76 13.80
C THR A 138 21.04 -3.93 13.17
N THR A 139 21.42 -2.83 12.50
CA THR A 139 20.51 -2.02 11.68
C THR A 139 20.66 -2.39 10.21
N TRP A 140 19.61 -2.10 9.44
CA TRP A 140 19.66 -2.18 7.97
C TRP A 140 20.67 -1.19 7.40
#